data_fc7503fc1edc08b48ad74949076204ae
#
_entry.id   fc7503fc1edc08b48ad74949076204ae
#
_cell.length_a   1.000
_cell.length_b   1.000
_cell.length_c   1.000
_cell.angle_alpha   90.00
_cell.angle_beta   90.00
_cell.angle_gamma   90.00
#
_symmetry.space_group_name_H-M   'P 1'
#
loop_
_entity.id
_entity.type
_entity.pdbx_description
1 polymer ?
#
loop_
_entity_poly.entity_id
_entity_poly.type
_entity_poly.pdbx_seq_one_letter_code
_entity_poly.pdbx_strand_id
1 'polypeptide(L)'
;MLSVGIFANHGDVGKPSTIGPGSVIYDAATGTYTVTGGGENMWGTADHFHYVWIKVSGDVALEATVEFIGSSPEPHRKACLLIRQSLDPDSPYIDAARHGDGLTSLQWREAKGDVTHEIQSNILAPTRLRIEKRGDYVSMYVDGAPAGGATKVHLTGDYYVGLAVTAHNPGRLETARFSHVSLGKPSSGSATTLINTLETISLASNDRRVAYVVVQPQRIEAPNWFPDDTRTLYFNTKGRLYKLRDGRPESVDLDPLNNINNDHGVTRDGRSWAFSDQTSNQPSQIYVKSAGATRRVTANGPSYFHGWSPDGQTLVYCGLRNGNFDIYSIAVNGGAETRLTTNPGKDDGPEFSPDGQYIYYNSDRSGSMQIWRMRPDGSEQEQITNDDSDNWFPHISPDGTMLAFLSYERGVGDHPENKDVRLRVMHLGTRAIDELAKLFGGQGTINVNSWSPDSQSLAFVSYQIVPEQTSYQSR
;
A
#
# COMPACT_ATOMS: atom_id res chain seq x y z
N MET A 1 -1.61 -13.59 41.14
CA MET A 1 -2.76 -13.22 40.27
C MET A 1 -3.20 -14.48 39.55
N LEU A 2 -4.49 -14.77 39.50
CA LEU A 2 -5.01 -15.95 38.80
C LEU A 2 -4.94 -15.67 37.30
N SER A 3 -4.37 -16.60 36.50
CA SER A 3 -4.38 -16.52 35.04
C SER A 3 -5.81 -16.52 34.49
N VAL A 4 -6.06 -15.78 33.43
CA VAL A 4 -7.36 -15.72 32.76
C VAL A 4 -7.26 -16.54 31.47
N GLY A 5 -7.55 -17.83 31.56
CA GLY A 5 -7.38 -18.76 30.43
C GLY A 5 -5.92 -18.86 30.01
N ILE A 6 -5.64 -18.55 28.73
CA ILE A 6 -4.26 -18.54 28.17
C ILE A 6 -3.49 -17.25 28.48
N PHE A 7 -4.17 -16.22 28.99
CA PHE A 7 -3.56 -14.93 29.32
C PHE A 7 -3.12 -14.86 30.77
N ALA A 8 -2.07 -14.08 31.03
CA ALA A 8 -1.46 -13.99 32.34
C ALA A 8 -2.13 -12.94 33.26
N ASN A 9 -2.74 -11.92 32.64
CA ASN A 9 -3.26 -10.78 33.39
C ASN A 9 -4.29 -9.96 32.59
N HIS A 10 -4.95 -9.01 33.27
CA HIS A 10 -5.81 -8.02 32.61
C HIS A 10 -5.82 -6.71 33.44
N GLY A 11 -6.24 -5.62 32.82
CA GLY A 11 -6.39 -4.32 33.47
C GLY A 11 -6.66 -3.21 32.47
N ASP A 12 -6.96 -2.02 32.96
CA ASP A 12 -7.17 -0.84 32.16
C ASP A 12 -5.82 -0.20 31.75
N VAL A 13 -5.74 0.28 30.54
CA VAL A 13 -4.64 1.10 30.00
C VAL A 13 -5.16 2.52 29.84
N GLY A 14 -4.37 3.49 30.29
CA GLY A 14 -4.75 4.90 30.27
C GLY A 14 -5.81 5.28 31.27
N LYS A 15 -6.74 6.17 30.90
CA LYS A 15 -7.81 6.61 31.79
C LYS A 15 -8.99 5.67 31.67
N PRO A 16 -9.42 5.03 32.78
CA PRO A 16 -10.59 4.18 32.75
C PRO A 16 -11.86 5.00 32.45
N SER A 17 -12.94 4.31 32.15
CA SER A 17 -14.26 4.93 32.03
C SER A 17 -14.66 5.65 33.33
N THR A 18 -15.43 6.72 33.20
CA THR A 18 -15.97 7.46 34.36
C THR A 18 -17.02 6.69 35.14
N ILE A 19 -17.53 5.58 34.58
CA ILE A 19 -18.56 4.72 35.24
C ILE A 19 -17.99 3.44 35.84
N GLY A 20 -16.70 3.19 35.75
CA GLY A 20 -16.04 2.06 36.42
C GLY A 20 -14.92 1.44 35.57
N PRO A 21 -14.12 0.56 36.19
CA PRO A 21 -13.05 -0.15 35.48
C PRO A 21 -13.63 -1.19 34.52
N GLY A 22 -12.82 -1.58 33.54
CA GLY A 22 -13.10 -2.72 32.67
C GLY A 22 -12.97 -4.05 33.46
N SER A 23 -13.40 -5.12 32.81
CA SER A 23 -13.40 -6.46 33.39
C SER A 23 -13.28 -7.55 32.35
N VAL A 24 -12.91 -8.75 32.79
CA VAL A 24 -12.93 -9.96 31.96
C VAL A 24 -13.56 -11.13 32.74
N ILE A 25 -14.38 -11.89 32.03
CA ILE A 25 -14.91 -13.19 32.49
C ILE A 25 -14.39 -14.25 31.53
N TYR A 26 -13.76 -15.29 32.08
CA TYR A 26 -13.32 -16.44 31.31
C TYR A 26 -14.17 -17.66 31.61
N ASP A 27 -14.82 -18.21 30.64
CA ASP A 27 -15.52 -19.48 30.73
C ASP A 27 -14.61 -20.63 30.31
N ALA A 28 -14.12 -21.40 31.27
CA ALA A 28 -13.21 -22.51 31.03
C ALA A 28 -13.87 -23.68 30.26
N ALA A 29 -15.20 -23.82 30.33
CA ALA A 29 -15.91 -24.90 29.63
C ALA A 29 -15.95 -24.67 28.12
N THR A 30 -16.04 -23.41 27.70
CA THR A 30 -16.13 -23.03 26.26
C THR A 30 -14.85 -22.38 25.74
N GLY A 31 -13.89 -22.03 26.59
CA GLY A 31 -12.70 -21.28 26.24
C GLY A 31 -12.99 -19.83 25.80
N THR A 32 -14.11 -19.26 26.27
CA THR A 32 -14.62 -17.96 25.84
C THR A 32 -14.25 -16.86 26.82
N TYR A 33 -13.84 -15.71 26.30
CA TYR A 33 -13.58 -14.49 27.04
C TYR A 33 -14.71 -13.48 26.79
N THR A 34 -15.33 -12.99 27.84
CA THR A 34 -16.22 -11.83 27.78
C THR A 34 -15.47 -10.66 28.40
N VAL A 35 -15.07 -9.71 27.55
CA VAL A 35 -14.26 -8.55 27.90
C VAL A 35 -15.13 -7.31 27.88
N THR A 36 -15.16 -6.58 28.98
CA THR A 36 -15.85 -5.29 29.09
C THR A 36 -14.80 -4.19 29.23
N GLY A 37 -14.84 -3.19 28.37
CA GLY A 37 -13.90 -2.08 28.39
C GLY A 37 -14.59 -0.74 28.18
N GLY A 38 -14.03 0.29 28.79
CA GLY A 38 -14.39 1.69 28.60
C GLY A 38 -13.24 2.45 27.97
N GLY A 39 -13.29 3.76 28.08
CA GLY A 39 -12.25 4.67 27.59
C GLY A 39 -12.65 5.44 26.33
N GLU A 40 -11.88 6.47 26.07
CA GLU A 40 -12.16 7.40 25.00
C GLU A 40 -11.86 6.80 23.61
N ASN A 41 -10.71 6.17 23.45
CA ASN A 41 -10.32 5.51 22.21
C ASN A 41 -8.97 4.78 22.32
N MET A 42 -8.67 3.98 21.30
CA MET A 42 -7.33 3.53 20.91
C MET A 42 -7.01 4.25 19.59
N TRP A 43 -6.48 5.47 19.68
CA TRP A 43 -6.24 6.38 18.56
C TRP A 43 -5.40 7.59 18.97
N GLY A 44 -4.90 8.36 17.98
CA GLY A 44 -4.09 9.54 18.21
C GLY A 44 -2.77 9.19 18.90
N THR A 45 -2.42 9.91 19.96
CA THR A 45 -1.13 9.78 20.66
C THR A 45 -1.22 8.99 21.97
N ALA A 46 -2.43 8.62 22.42
CA ALA A 46 -2.63 7.88 23.67
C ALA A 46 -3.91 7.04 23.64
N ASP A 47 -3.88 5.87 24.28
CA ASP A 47 -4.91 4.85 24.25
C ASP A 47 -5.62 4.71 25.59
N HIS A 48 -6.95 4.44 25.56
CA HIS A 48 -7.79 4.25 26.74
C HIS A 48 -8.73 3.06 26.51
N PHE A 49 -8.45 1.91 27.18
CA PHE A 49 -9.17 0.65 26.93
C PHE A 49 -8.94 -0.37 28.04
N HIS A 50 -9.70 -1.47 28.03
CA HIS A 50 -9.42 -2.64 28.86
C HIS A 50 -8.66 -3.69 28.06
N TYR A 51 -7.62 -4.27 28.67
CA TYR A 51 -6.72 -5.24 28.04
C TYR A 51 -6.65 -6.54 28.82
N VAL A 52 -6.60 -7.67 28.11
CA VAL A 52 -6.34 -9.02 28.66
C VAL A 52 -5.11 -9.55 27.90
N TRP A 53 -4.00 -9.82 28.60
CA TRP A 53 -2.70 -10.01 27.93
C TRP A 53 -1.81 -11.11 28.51
N ILE A 54 -0.85 -11.50 27.70
CA ILE A 54 0.36 -12.23 28.06
C ILE A 54 1.58 -11.57 27.44
N LYS A 55 2.76 -11.71 28.05
CA LYS A 55 4.03 -11.32 27.45
C LYS A 55 4.56 -12.44 26.56
N VAL A 56 5.05 -12.07 25.39
CA VAL A 56 5.69 -12.97 24.43
C VAL A 56 6.90 -12.28 23.80
N SER A 57 7.71 -13.04 23.05
CA SER A 57 8.81 -12.53 22.24
C SER A 57 8.86 -13.25 20.89
N GLY A 58 9.52 -12.62 19.90
CA GLY A 58 9.68 -13.18 18.56
C GLY A 58 8.41 -13.11 17.71
N ASP A 59 8.19 -14.09 16.84
CA ASP A 59 7.04 -14.13 15.95
C ASP A 59 5.81 -14.69 16.66
N VAL A 60 4.64 -14.09 16.41
CA VAL A 60 3.38 -14.46 17.08
C VAL A 60 2.20 -14.37 16.12
N ALA A 61 1.23 -15.23 16.32
CA ALA A 61 -0.10 -15.16 15.73
C ALA A 61 -1.16 -15.28 16.82
N LEU A 62 -2.09 -14.34 16.85
CA LEU A 62 -3.28 -14.36 17.71
C LEU A 62 -4.52 -14.36 16.83
N GLU A 63 -5.47 -15.22 17.14
CA GLU A 63 -6.72 -15.36 16.39
C GLU A 63 -7.90 -15.52 17.34
N ALA A 64 -9.04 -14.93 17.00
CA ALA A 64 -10.30 -15.10 17.71
C ALA A 64 -11.51 -14.84 16.82
N THR A 65 -12.63 -15.46 17.17
CA THR A 65 -13.97 -15.03 16.74
C THR A 65 -14.40 -13.90 17.66
N VAL A 66 -14.84 -12.77 17.10
CA VAL A 66 -15.13 -11.53 17.81
C VAL A 66 -16.60 -11.14 17.60
N GLU A 67 -17.32 -10.90 18.69
CA GLU A 67 -18.72 -10.49 18.67
C GLU A 67 -18.96 -9.40 19.73
N PHE A 68 -19.61 -8.30 19.35
CA PHE A 68 -20.10 -7.34 20.35
C PHE A 68 -21.36 -7.88 21.03
N ILE A 69 -21.44 -7.69 22.35
CA ILE A 69 -22.61 -8.03 23.14
C ILE A 69 -23.45 -6.78 23.38
N GLY A 70 -24.71 -6.84 23.03
CA GLY A 70 -25.64 -5.73 23.16
C GLY A 70 -25.56 -4.73 22.00
N SER A 71 -26.59 -3.90 21.92
CA SER A 71 -26.67 -2.81 20.92
C SER A 71 -26.01 -1.55 21.50
N SER A 72 -25.27 -0.85 20.67
CA SER A 72 -24.71 0.47 21.02
C SER A 72 -24.81 1.40 19.81
N PRO A 73 -25.14 2.69 20.01
CA PRO A 73 -25.12 3.68 18.95
C PRO A 73 -23.70 4.15 18.60
N GLU A 74 -22.67 3.67 19.34
CA GLU A 74 -21.28 4.10 19.15
C GLU A 74 -20.64 3.34 17.96
N PRO A 75 -20.46 3.97 16.81
CA PRO A 75 -19.93 3.30 15.62
C PRO A 75 -18.46 2.93 15.77
N HIS A 76 -17.71 3.71 16.56
CA HIS A 76 -16.26 3.56 16.70
C HIS A 76 -15.83 2.79 17.96
N ARG A 77 -16.77 2.18 18.72
CA ARG A 77 -16.35 1.18 19.74
C ARG A 77 -15.53 0.08 19.07
N LYS A 78 -14.50 -0.42 19.74
CA LYS A 78 -13.58 -1.39 19.15
C LYS A 78 -13.43 -2.63 20.01
N ALA A 79 -13.33 -3.76 19.32
CA ALA A 79 -12.87 -5.04 19.86
C ALA A 79 -11.70 -5.52 19.04
N CYS A 80 -10.52 -5.66 19.67
CA CYS A 80 -9.24 -5.79 18.98
C CYS A 80 -8.46 -7.02 19.42
N LEU A 81 -7.70 -7.57 18.47
CA LEU A 81 -6.52 -8.39 18.73
C LEU A 81 -5.31 -7.45 18.73
N LEU A 82 -4.62 -7.31 19.86
CA LEU A 82 -3.65 -6.25 20.11
C LEU A 82 -2.27 -6.79 20.43
N ILE A 83 -1.26 -6.18 19.81
CA ILE A 83 0.18 -6.34 20.12
C ILE A 83 0.72 -4.97 20.51
N ARG A 84 1.42 -4.85 21.67
CA ARG A 84 1.99 -3.57 22.09
C ARG A 84 3.27 -3.72 22.91
N GLN A 85 4.14 -2.71 22.83
CA GLN A 85 5.44 -2.74 23.48
C GLN A 85 5.34 -2.68 25.01
N SER A 86 4.49 -1.81 25.54
CA SER A 86 4.31 -1.61 26.99
C SER A 86 2.84 -1.38 27.35
N LEU A 87 2.54 -1.29 28.64
CA LEU A 87 1.21 -0.92 29.13
C LEU A 87 1.00 0.59 29.29
N ASP A 88 1.99 1.41 28.89
CA ASP A 88 1.84 2.87 28.89
C ASP A 88 0.80 3.27 27.81
N PRO A 89 -0.04 4.28 28.06
CA PRO A 89 -1.08 4.69 27.11
C PRO A 89 -0.54 5.10 25.74
N ASP A 90 0.65 5.69 25.69
CA ASP A 90 1.33 6.20 24.51
C ASP A 90 2.29 5.19 23.85
N SER A 91 2.21 3.90 24.24
CA SER A 91 3.07 2.82 23.75
C SER A 91 2.98 2.63 22.24
N PRO A 92 4.07 2.25 21.54
CA PRO A 92 3.99 1.64 20.23
C PRO A 92 3.05 0.43 20.28
N TYR A 93 2.19 0.29 19.29
CA TYR A 93 1.25 -0.82 19.20
C TYR A 93 0.80 -1.11 17.78
N ILE A 94 0.17 -2.25 17.60
CA ILE A 94 -0.57 -2.61 16.40
C ILE A 94 -1.73 -3.52 16.75
N ASP A 95 -2.89 -3.27 16.17
CA ASP A 95 -4.08 -4.09 16.41
C ASP A 95 -4.84 -4.41 15.11
N ALA A 96 -5.55 -5.53 15.14
CA ALA A 96 -6.62 -5.85 14.21
C ALA A 96 -7.94 -5.49 14.91
N ALA A 97 -8.55 -4.39 14.49
CA ALA A 97 -9.73 -3.81 15.10
C ALA A 97 -11.00 -4.12 14.33
N ARG A 98 -12.03 -4.61 15.04
CA ARG A 98 -13.41 -4.59 14.58
C ARG A 98 -14.13 -3.43 15.25
N HIS A 99 -14.74 -2.55 14.45
CA HIS A 99 -15.52 -1.41 14.93
C HIS A 99 -17.02 -1.75 15.08
N GLY A 100 -17.73 -0.89 15.80
CA GLY A 100 -19.16 -1.06 16.06
C GLY A 100 -20.03 -0.94 14.81
N ASP A 101 -19.64 -0.11 13.83
CA ASP A 101 -20.28 0.04 12.52
C ASP A 101 -19.91 -1.05 11.51
N GLY A 102 -18.98 -1.93 11.87
CA GLY A 102 -18.49 -3.02 11.04
C GLY A 102 -17.18 -2.71 10.31
N LEU A 103 -16.66 -1.50 10.35
CA LEU A 103 -15.32 -1.20 9.84
C LEU A 103 -14.30 -2.15 10.46
N THR A 104 -13.37 -2.63 9.66
CA THR A 104 -12.27 -3.49 10.10
C THR A 104 -10.97 -2.87 9.62
N SER A 105 -10.01 -2.68 10.52
CA SER A 105 -8.75 -2.05 10.19
C SER A 105 -7.57 -2.63 10.96
N LEU A 106 -6.40 -2.55 10.36
CA LEU A 106 -5.12 -2.71 11.03
C LEU A 106 -4.65 -1.32 11.44
N GLN A 107 -4.54 -1.07 12.75
CA GLN A 107 -4.15 0.23 13.30
C GLN A 107 -2.82 0.13 14.02
N TRP A 108 -1.97 1.15 13.93
CA TRP A 108 -0.67 1.10 14.61
C TRP A 108 -0.13 2.50 14.97
N ARG A 109 0.76 2.51 15.96
CA ARG A 109 1.63 3.62 16.37
C ARG A 109 3.06 3.14 16.34
N GLU A 110 3.92 3.80 15.54
CA GLU A 110 5.30 3.34 15.32
C GLU A 110 6.21 3.57 16.53
N ALA A 111 6.15 4.75 17.13
CA ALA A 111 6.95 5.12 18.28
C ALA A 111 6.10 5.64 19.42
N LYS A 112 6.67 5.72 20.61
CA LYS A 112 5.98 6.21 21.81
C LYS A 112 5.53 7.65 21.64
N GLY A 113 4.21 7.88 21.79
CA GLY A 113 3.59 9.20 21.68
C GLY A 113 3.34 9.69 20.24
N ASP A 114 3.66 8.90 19.22
CA ASP A 114 3.32 9.21 17.84
C ASP A 114 1.81 9.11 17.59
N VAL A 115 1.38 9.60 16.44
CA VAL A 115 -0.01 9.43 15.98
C VAL A 115 -0.29 8.00 15.55
N THR A 116 -1.54 7.62 15.60
CA THR A 116 -2.02 6.33 15.09
C THR A 116 -2.32 6.44 13.60
N HIS A 117 -1.92 5.41 12.86
CA HIS A 117 -2.20 5.19 11.44
C HIS A 117 -3.12 4.00 11.26
N GLU A 118 -3.77 3.88 10.10
CA GLU A 118 -4.59 2.71 9.80
C GLU A 118 -4.53 2.25 8.33
N ILE A 119 -4.83 0.96 8.14
CA ILE A 119 -5.19 0.36 6.86
C ILE A 119 -6.61 -0.18 7.00
N GLN A 120 -7.57 0.44 6.34
CA GLN A 120 -8.96 0.01 6.34
C GLN A 120 -9.13 -1.16 5.35
N SER A 121 -9.66 -2.27 5.85
CA SER A 121 -10.01 -3.43 5.03
C SER A 121 -11.28 -3.14 4.21
N ASN A 122 -11.38 -3.79 3.06
CA ASN A 122 -12.60 -3.82 2.25
C ASN A 122 -13.60 -4.89 2.73
N ILE A 123 -13.31 -5.61 3.82
CA ILE A 123 -14.20 -6.60 4.44
C ILE A 123 -14.80 -5.98 5.70
N LEU A 124 -16.12 -5.87 5.72
CA LEU A 124 -16.87 -5.28 6.82
C LEU A 124 -17.49 -6.34 7.73
N ALA A 125 -17.63 -6.01 9.02
CA ALA A 125 -18.32 -6.81 10.03
C ALA A 125 -17.89 -8.30 10.08
N PRO A 126 -16.58 -8.58 10.11
CA PRO A 126 -16.09 -9.95 10.16
C PRO A 126 -16.50 -10.65 11.44
N THR A 127 -16.52 -11.97 11.40
CA THR A 127 -16.68 -12.79 12.59
C THR A 127 -15.34 -13.21 13.19
N ARG A 128 -14.31 -13.42 12.36
CA ARG A 128 -13.01 -13.94 12.78
C ARG A 128 -11.90 -13.00 12.39
N LEU A 129 -11.09 -12.62 13.36
CA LEU A 129 -9.88 -11.83 13.18
C LEU A 129 -8.64 -12.66 13.49
N ARG A 130 -7.58 -12.40 12.75
CA ARG A 130 -6.25 -12.90 13.06
C ARG A 130 -5.23 -11.79 12.81
N ILE A 131 -4.28 -11.62 13.74
CA ILE A 131 -3.11 -10.75 13.61
C ILE A 131 -1.86 -11.61 13.66
N GLU A 132 -0.94 -11.39 12.71
CA GLU A 132 0.35 -12.08 12.65
C GLU A 132 1.50 -11.09 12.63
N LYS A 133 2.50 -11.31 13.49
CA LYS A 133 3.79 -10.63 13.47
C LYS A 133 4.86 -11.59 12.99
N ARG A 134 5.60 -11.20 11.93
CA ARG A 134 6.77 -11.90 11.37
C ARG A 134 7.92 -10.91 11.23
N GLY A 135 8.96 -11.06 12.04
CA GLY A 135 9.95 -9.98 12.16
C GLY A 135 9.27 -8.69 12.60
N ASP A 136 9.51 -7.60 11.90
CA ASP A 136 8.85 -6.31 12.16
C ASP A 136 7.53 -6.16 11.38
N TYR A 137 7.22 -7.04 10.44
CA TYR A 137 5.98 -6.98 9.68
C TYR A 137 4.80 -7.56 10.44
N VAL A 138 3.70 -6.83 10.43
CA VAL A 138 2.42 -7.28 11.01
C VAL A 138 1.33 -7.20 9.95
N SER A 139 0.53 -8.25 9.90
CA SER A 139 -0.55 -8.44 8.93
C SER A 139 -1.85 -8.80 9.64
N MET A 140 -2.98 -8.42 9.03
CA MET A 140 -4.31 -8.79 9.46
C MET A 140 -4.96 -9.76 8.48
N TYR A 141 -5.66 -10.76 9.03
CA TYR A 141 -6.51 -11.67 8.28
C TYR A 141 -7.93 -11.59 8.85
N VAL A 142 -8.90 -11.65 7.96
CA VAL A 142 -10.32 -11.54 8.26
C VAL A 142 -11.06 -12.71 7.65
N ASP A 143 -11.80 -13.46 8.47
CA ASP A 143 -12.50 -14.68 8.05
C ASP A 143 -11.61 -15.68 7.27
N GLY A 144 -10.33 -15.74 7.63
CA GLY A 144 -9.32 -16.61 7.04
C GLY A 144 -8.66 -16.08 5.76
N ALA A 145 -9.06 -14.91 5.25
CA ALA A 145 -8.45 -14.26 4.08
C ALA A 145 -7.53 -13.11 4.50
N PRO A 146 -6.44 -12.82 3.77
CA PRO A 146 -5.67 -11.59 3.95
C PRO A 146 -6.59 -10.36 3.76
N ALA A 147 -6.49 -9.38 4.63
CA ALA A 147 -7.45 -8.28 4.68
C ALA A 147 -6.80 -6.89 4.56
N GLY A 148 -5.56 -6.83 4.10
CA GLY A 148 -4.83 -5.59 3.88
C GLY A 148 -3.35 -5.81 3.67
N GLY A 149 -2.64 -4.71 3.38
CA GLY A 149 -1.19 -4.68 3.36
C GLY A 149 -0.61 -4.94 4.75
N ALA A 150 0.63 -5.42 4.79
CA ALA A 150 1.40 -5.43 6.03
C ALA A 150 1.98 -4.05 6.31
N THR A 151 2.17 -3.76 7.59
CA THR A 151 2.94 -2.59 8.03
C THR A 151 4.07 -3.01 8.95
N LYS A 152 5.06 -2.15 9.12
CA LYS A 152 6.18 -2.37 10.04
C LYS A 152 5.93 -1.69 11.36
N VAL A 153 6.07 -2.45 12.46
CA VAL A 153 6.15 -1.91 13.81
C VAL A 153 7.33 -2.57 14.53
N HIS A 154 8.35 -1.80 14.84
CA HIS A 154 9.53 -2.31 15.51
C HIS A 154 9.26 -2.44 17.02
N LEU A 155 9.17 -3.68 17.50
CA LEU A 155 9.04 -4.01 18.91
C LEU A 155 10.31 -4.72 19.39
N THR A 156 10.84 -4.31 20.55
CA THR A 156 12.10 -4.83 21.09
C THR A 156 11.88 -5.75 22.28
N GLY A 157 12.62 -6.86 22.32
CA GLY A 157 12.56 -7.80 23.43
C GLY A 157 11.16 -8.42 23.63
N ASP A 158 10.70 -8.45 24.86
CA ASP A 158 9.35 -8.91 25.20
C ASP A 158 8.32 -7.81 24.96
N TYR A 159 7.14 -8.21 24.50
CA TYR A 159 6.01 -7.33 24.28
C TYR A 159 4.69 -8.02 24.67
N TYR A 160 3.59 -7.29 24.71
CA TYR A 160 2.29 -7.77 25.17
C TYR A 160 1.40 -8.13 24.00
N VAL A 161 0.70 -9.27 24.09
CA VAL A 161 -0.27 -9.75 23.10
C VAL A 161 -1.56 -10.12 23.80
N GLY A 162 -2.72 -9.74 23.23
CA GLY A 162 -3.98 -10.09 23.84
C GLY A 162 -5.23 -9.47 23.21
N LEU A 163 -6.29 -9.40 24.03
CA LEU A 163 -7.63 -8.98 23.64
C LEU A 163 -7.93 -7.61 24.27
N ALA A 164 -8.44 -6.68 23.46
CA ALA A 164 -8.72 -5.32 23.92
C ALA A 164 -10.14 -4.86 23.56
N VAL A 165 -10.76 -4.07 24.42
CA VAL A 165 -12.06 -3.44 24.19
C VAL A 165 -12.02 -1.99 24.64
N THR A 166 -12.45 -1.07 23.76
CA THR A 166 -12.67 0.35 24.07
C THR A 166 -14.06 0.78 23.64
N ALA A 167 -14.66 1.67 24.43
CA ALA A 167 -16.03 2.14 24.18
C ALA A 167 -16.11 3.33 23.21
N HIS A 168 -15.00 3.99 22.90
CA HIS A 168 -14.97 5.28 22.20
C HIS A 168 -15.81 6.37 22.89
N ASN A 169 -16.08 6.17 24.17
CA ASN A 169 -16.87 7.06 25.00
C ASN A 169 -16.51 6.85 26.47
N PRO A 170 -15.95 7.85 27.20
CA PRO A 170 -15.55 7.69 28.57
C PRO A 170 -16.73 7.45 29.52
N GLY A 171 -17.95 7.79 29.14
CA GLY A 171 -19.19 7.58 29.91
C GLY A 171 -19.86 6.24 29.65
N ARG A 172 -19.19 5.29 28.96
CA ARG A 172 -19.76 3.98 28.63
C ARG A 172 -18.78 2.84 28.86
N LEU A 173 -19.33 1.66 29.04
CA LEU A 173 -18.65 0.39 28.96
C LEU A 173 -19.26 -0.40 27.79
N GLU A 174 -18.42 -0.95 26.94
CA GLU A 174 -18.80 -1.83 25.84
C GLU A 174 -18.28 -3.24 26.13
N THR A 175 -19.01 -4.23 25.66
CA THR A 175 -18.66 -5.63 25.92
C THR A 175 -18.52 -6.39 24.61
N ALA A 176 -17.44 -7.14 24.49
CA ALA A 176 -17.21 -8.04 23.38
C ALA A 176 -16.92 -9.47 23.91
N ARG A 177 -17.35 -10.45 23.12
CA ARG A 177 -17.05 -11.86 23.31
C ARG A 177 -15.95 -12.26 22.33
N PHE A 178 -14.93 -12.93 22.87
CA PHE A 178 -13.87 -13.55 22.09
C PHE A 178 -13.93 -15.07 22.32
N SER A 179 -14.20 -15.82 21.26
CA SER A 179 -14.24 -17.28 21.29
C SER A 179 -13.25 -17.87 20.30
N HIS A 180 -12.97 -19.17 20.40
CA HIS A 180 -11.96 -19.86 19.57
C HIS A 180 -10.60 -19.14 19.58
N VAL A 181 -10.26 -18.59 20.76
CA VAL A 181 -9.01 -17.85 20.93
C VAL A 181 -7.82 -18.81 20.84
N SER A 182 -6.91 -18.53 19.89
CA SER A 182 -5.67 -19.25 19.75
C SER A 182 -4.48 -18.31 19.68
N LEU A 183 -3.42 -18.67 20.40
CA LEU A 183 -2.15 -17.96 20.44
C LEU A 183 -1.03 -18.92 20.13
N GLY A 184 -0.17 -18.59 19.17
CA GLY A 184 0.93 -19.45 18.76
C GLY A 184 1.91 -18.74 17.86
N LYS A 185 2.76 -19.50 17.19
CA LYS A 185 3.63 -18.98 16.13
C LYS A 185 2.85 -18.94 14.83
N PRO A 186 3.15 -17.99 13.93
CA PRO A 186 2.68 -18.05 12.55
C PRO A 186 3.08 -19.36 11.88
N SER A 187 2.30 -19.81 10.89
CA SER A 187 2.61 -21.01 10.11
C SER A 187 3.99 -20.89 9.46
N SER A 188 4.73 -21.98 9.42
CA SER A 188 6.01 -22.08 8.73
C SER A 188 5.89 -23.09 7.58
N GLY A 189 6.50 -22.79 6.44
CA GLY A 189 6.54 -23.69 5.27
C GLY A 189 7.65 -23.25 4.34
N SER A 190 8.17 -24.18 3.52
CA SER A 190 9.21 -23.88 2.52
C SER A 190 8.64 -23.33 1.21
N ALA A 191 7.42 -23.72 0.84
CA ALA A 191 6.69 -23.12 -0.28
C ALA A 191 6.10 -21.77 0.15
N THR A 192 6.27 -20.78 -0.70
CA THR A 192 5.75 -19.42 -0.43
C THR A 192 4.81 -18.97 -1.53
N THR A 193 3.87 -18.13 -1.16
CA THR A 193 2.97 -17.44 -2.09
C THR A 193 3.05 -15.93 -1.87
N LEU A 194 2.52 -15.16 -2.81
CA LEU A 194 2.50 -13.72 -2.77
C LEU A 194 1.08 -13.24 -2.47
N ILE A 195 0.94 -12.44 -1.42
CA ILE A 195 -0.23 -11.62 -1.20
C ILE A 195 0.03 -10.28 -1.86
N ASN A 196 -0.80 -9.92 -2.82
CA ASN A 196 -0.78 -8.64 -3.51
C ASN A 196 -1.92 -7.80 -2.98
N THR A 197 -1.65 -6.62 -2.48
CA THR A 197 -2.67 -5.69 -2.00
C THR A 197 -2.61 -4.38 -2.77
N LEU A 198 -3.66 -4.08 -3.54
CA LEU A 198 -3.86 -2.77 -4.15
C LEU A 198 -4.56 -1.88 -3.13
N GLU A 199 -3.93 -0.77 -2.83
CA GLU A 199 -4.34 0.19 -1.80
C GLU A 199 -4.43 1.59 -2.37
N THR A 200 -5.20 2.42 -1.71
CA THR A 200 -5.18 3.88 -1.88
C THR A 200 -4.79 4.54 -0.57
N ILE A 201 -4.12 5.68 -0.64
CA ILE A 201 -3.77 6.50 0.52
C ILE A 201 -4.24 7.93 0.30
N SER A 202 -4.92 8.49 1.31
CA SER A 202 -5.36 9.88 1.31
C SER A 202 -4.23 10.79 1.80
N LEU A 203 -3.94 11.88 1.09
CA LEU A 203 -2.95 12.85 1.53
C LEU A 203 -3.40 13.68 2.75
N ALA A 204 -4.70 13.82 2.94
CA ALA A 204 -5.24 14.62 4.03
C ALA A 204 -5.13 13.95 5.40
N SER A 205 -5.24 12.61 5.45
CA SER A 205 -5.26 11.83 6.71
C SER A 205 -4.17 10.77 6.80
N ASN A 206 -3.46 10.48 5.72
CA ASN A 206 -2.56 9.33 5.56
C ASN A 206 -3.24 7.98 5.81
N ASP A 207 -4.58 7.93 5.76
CA ASP A 207 -5.32 6.68 5.88
C ASP A 207 -5.17 5.86 4.60
N ARG A 208 -4.85 4.59 4.79
CA ARG A 208 -4.78 3.61 3.71
C ARG A 208 -6.08 2.82 3.63
N ARG A 209 -6.50 2.51 2.41
CA ARG A 209 -7.70 1.70 2.16
C ARG A 209 -7.41 0.60 1.17
N VAL A 210 -7.83 -0.58 1.49
CA VAL A 210 -7.72 -1.74 0.60
C VAL A 210 -8.76 -1.65 -0.50
N ALA A 211 -8.31 -1.58 -1.74
CA ALA A 211 -9.17 -1.65 -2.92
C ALA A 211 -9.32 -3.10 -3.42
N TYR A 212 -8.24 -3.89 -3.39
CA TYR A 212 -8.26 -5.26 -3.85
C TYR A 212 -7.12 -6.08 -3.24
N VAL A 213 -7.40 -7.34 -2.89
CA VAL A 213 -6.39 -8.31 -2.42
C VAL A 213 -6.49 -9.58 -3.26
N VAL A 214 -5.34 -10.08 -3.69
CA VAL A 214 -5.26 -11.38 -4.36
C VAL A 214 -4.04 -12.16 -3.90
N VAL A 215 -4.24 -13.45 -3.64
CA VAL A 215 -3.18 -14.40 -3.32
C VAL A 215 -2.86 -15.21 -4.56
N GLN A 216 -1.71 -14.94 -5.16
CA GLN A 216 -1.24 -15.63 -6.36
C GLN A 216 0.27 -15.42 -6.51
N PRO A 217 0.99 -16.34 -7.19
CA PRO A 217 2.44 -16.20 -7.36
C PRO A 217 2.84 -15.02 -8.28
N GLN A 218 1.95 -14.59 -9.18
CA GLN A 218 2.20 -13.45 -10.05
C GLN A 218 1.82 -12.15 -9.35
N ARG A 219 2.56 -11.08 -9.65
CA ARG A 219 2.26 -9.73 -9.16
C ARG A 219 1.06 -9.14 -9.86
N ILE A 220 0.32 -8.31 -9.13
CA ILE A 220 -0.43 -7.22 -9.71
C ILE A 220 0.45 -5.97 -9.61
N GLU A 221 0.47 -5.11 -10.62
CA GLU A 221 1.46 -4.06 -10.73
C GLU A 221 0.86 -2.77 -11.31
N ALA A 222 1.55 -1.66 -11.07
CA ALA A 222 1.33 -0.39 -11.74
C ALA A 222 -0.13 0.09 -11.69
N PRO A 223 -0.69 0.31 -10.50
CA PRO A 223 -2.06 0.79 -10.38
C PRO A 223 -2.15 2.22 -10.91
N ASN A 224 -3.19 2.52 -11.67
CA ASN A 224 -3.49 3.89 -12.10
C ASN A 224 -4.99 4.16 -12.08
N TRP A 225 -5.35 5.42 -11.86
CA TRP A 225 -6.73 5.88 -11.90
C TRP A 225 -7.18 6.14 -13.34
N PHE A 226 -8.48 5.98 -13.59
CA PHE A 226 -9.07 6.50 -14.81
C PHE A 226 -9.24 8.03 -14.69
N PRO A 227 -8.93 8.82 -15.72
CA PRO A 227 -8.75 10.27 -15.58
C PRO A 227 -9.94 11.08 -15.07
N ASP A 228 -11.17 10.59 -15.21
CA ASP A 228 -12.40 11.27 -14.81
C ASP A 228 -13.27 10.47 -13.82
N ASP A 229 -12.75 9.35 -13.28
CA ASP A 229 -13.51 8.47 -12.37
C ASP A 229 -12.65 8.04 -11.17
N THR A 230 -12.91 8.62 -10.01
CA THR A 230 -12.24 8.29 -8.74
C THR A 230 -12.61 6.90 -8.17
N ARG A 231 -13.50 6.15 -8.81
CA ARG A 231 -13.88 4.79 -8.38
C ARG A 231 -13.29 3.70 -9.25
N THR A 232 -12.65 4.06 -10.36
CA THR A 232 -12.08 3.08 -11.30
C THR A 232 -10.57 3.13 -11.27
N LEU A 233 -9.97 2.00 -10.94
CA LEU A 233 -8.54 1.75 -11.00
C LEU A 233 -8.22 0.75 -12.11
N TYR A 234 -7.03 0.83 -12.64
CA TYR A 234 -6.47 -0.16 -13.55
C TYR A 234 -5.20 -0.74 -12.91
N PHE A 235 -4.86 -1.95 -13.26
CA PHE A 235 -3.60 -2.59 -12.92
C PHE A 235 -3.27 -3.68 -13.94
N ASN A 236 -2.01 -4.04 -14.09
CA ASN A 236 -1.63 -5.16 -14.93
C ASN A 236 -1.25 -6.39 -14.09
N THR A 237 -1.45 -7.56 -14.67
CA THR A 237 -0.94 -8.84 -14.19
C THR A 237 -0.93 -9.84 -15.34
N LYS A 238 0.05 -10.75 -15.34
CA LYS A 238 0.13 -11.84 -16.34
C LYS A 238 0.07 -11.35 -17.80
N GLY A 239 0.71 -10.22 -18.08
CA GLY A 239 0.74 -9.64 -19.43
C GLY A 239 -0.57 -9.00 -19.90
N ARG A 240 -1.53 -8.77 -18.99
CA ARG A 240 -2.85 -8.22 -19.30
C ARG A 240 -3.20 -7.05 -18.40
N LEU A 241 -4.03 -6.14 -18.89
CA LEU A 241 -4.62 -5.05 -18.13
C LEU A 241 -5.97 -5.47 -17.54
N TYR A 242 -6.22 -5.04 -16.33
CA TYR A 242 -7.48 -5.22 -15.63
C TYR A 242 -8.03 -3.87 -15.18
N LYS A 243 -9.34 -3.73 -15.30
CA LYS A 243 -10.12 -2.65 -14.72
C LYS A 243 -10.72 -3.13 -13.39
N LEU A 244 -10.48 -2.36 -12.33
CA LEU A 244 -11.03 -2.62 -11.00
C LEU A 244 -12.10 -1.58 -10.70
N ARG A 245 -13.31 -2.03 -10.44
CA ARG A 245 -14.40 -1.20 -9.98
C ARG A 245 -15.18 -1.92 -8.87
N ASP A 246 -15.42 -1.21 -7.76
CA ASP A 246 -16.12 -1.76 -6.59
C ASP A 246 -15.54 -3.13 -6.14
N GLY A 247 -14.20 -3.24 -6.12
CA GLY A 247 -13.47 -4.45 -5.72
C GLY A 247 -13.52 -5.62 -6.72
N ARG A 248 -14.07 -5.42 -7.93
CA ARG A 248 -14.20 -6.47 -8.95
C ARG A 248 -13.28 -6.20 -10.14
N PRO A 249 -12.28 -7.06 -10.38
CA PRO A 249 -11.42 -6.94 -11.54
C PRO A 249 -12.10 -7.52 -12.80
N GLU A 250 -12.02 -6.77 -13.89
CA GLU A 250 -12.47 -7.17 -15.23
C GLU A 250 -11.31 -7.05 -16.21
N SER A 251 -11.06 -8.07 -17.02
CA SER A 251 -10.01 -8.04 -18.05
C SER A 251 -10.38 -7.03 -19.14
N VAL A 252 -9.41 -6.18 -19.50
CA VAL A 252 -9.54 -5.25 -20.62
C VAL A 252 -9.09 -5.94 -21.92
N ASP A 253 -9.90 -5.86 -22.95
CA ASP A 253 -9.53 -6.36 -24.27
C ASP A 253 -8.46 -5.46 -24.91
N LEU A 254 -7.26 -6.02 -25.09
CA LEU A 254 -6.11 -5.36 -25.70
C LEU A 254 -5.69 -6.00 -27.04
N ASP A 255 -6.49 -6.92 -27.60
CA ASP A 255 -6.12 -7.61 -28.81
C ASP A 255 -5.47 -6.66 -29.86
N PRO A 256 -4.36 -7.06 -30.47
CA PRO A 256 -3.63 -8.35 -30.37
C PRO A 256 -2.57 -8.44 -29.25
N LEU A 257 -2.47 -7.43 -28.37
CA LEU A 257 -1.47 -7.41 -27.29
C LEU A 257 -1.84 -8.39 -26.18
N ASN A 258 -0.88 -9.21 -25.75
CA ASN A 258 -1.13 -10.22 -24.72
C ASN A 258 0.05 -10.44 -23.76
N ASN A 259 1.08 -9.62 -23.89
CA ASN A 259 2.26 -9.65 -23.02
C ASN A 259 2.73 -8.23 -22.67
N ILE A 260 1.79 -7.39 -22.19
CA ILE A 260 2.14 -6.06 -21.70
C ILE A 260 2.93 -6.18 -20.39
N ASN A 261 3.88 -5.28 -20.19
CA ASN A 261 4.54 -5.10 -18.91
C ASN A 261 3.78 -4.08 -18.03
N ASN A 262 4.42 -3.59 -16.97
CA ASN A 262 3.84 -2.62 -16.04
C ASN A 262 3.89 -1.15 -16.52
N ASP A 263 4.37 -0.88 -17.75
CA ASP A 263 4.44 0.46 -18.31
C ASP A 263 3.26 0.69 -19.25
N HIS A 264 2.22 1.29 -18.73
CA HIS A 264 1.01 1.63 -19.48
C HIS A 264 0.44 2.97 -19.01
N GLY A 265 -0.40 3.57 -19.81
CA GLY A 265 -1.04 4.83 -19.43
C GLY A 265 -2.12 5.26 -20.40
N VAL A 266 -3.03 6.07 -19.90
CA VAL A 266 -4.17 6.59 -20.64
C VAL A 266 -4.03 8.12 -20.83
N THR A 267 -4.51 8.63 -21.96
CA THR A 267 -4.61 10.07 -22.20
C THR A 267 -5.58 10.73 -21.21
N ARG A 268 -5.42 12.02 -20.94
CA ARG A 268 -6.30 12.77 -20.04
C ARG A 268 -7.79 12.73 -20.40
N ASP A 269 -8.11 12.59 -21.68
CA ASP A 269 -9.48 12.45 -22.15
C ASP A 269 -10.02 11.01 -22.09
N GLY A 270 -9.21 10.06 -21.59
CA GLY A 270 -9.58 8.66 -21.45
C GLY A 270 -9.71 7.86 -22.76
N ARG A 271 -9.36 8.45 -23.92
CA ARG A 271 -9.70 7.85 -25.23
C ARG A 271 -8.61 6.99 -25.82
N SER A 272 -7.37 7.20 -25.43
CA SER A 272 -6.22 6.48 -25.96
C SER A 272 -5.35 5.90 -24.87
N TRP A 273 -4.85 4.71 -25.09
CA TRP A 273 -3.94 4.01 -24.20
C TRP A 273 -2.62 3.75 -24.87
N ALA A 274 -1.53 3.84 -24.12
CA ALA A 274 -0.23 3.38 -24.54
C ALA A 274 0.24 2.24 -23.66
N PHE A 275 0.98 1.30 -24.23
CA PHE A 275 1.46 0.09 -23.57
C PHE A 275 2.86 -0.26 -24.06
N SER A 276 3.70 -0.74 -23.17
CA SER A 276 4.89 -1.49 -23.52
C SER A 276 4.53 -2.97 -23.60
N ASP A 277 4.76 -3.60 -24.75
CA ASP A 277 4.37 -4.98 -25.01
C ASP A 277 5.51 -5.80 -25.60
N GLN A 278 5.62 -7.07 -25.14
CA GLN A 278 6.62 -8.05 -25.57
C GLN A 278 5.97 -9.27 -26.24
N THR A 279 4.80 -9.11 -26.81
CA THR A 279 4.13 -10.19 -27.56
C THR A 279 5.05 -10.79 -28.60
N SER A 280 5.04 -12.11 -28.73
CA SER A 280 5.92 -12.88 -29.62
C SER A 280 7.42 -12.88 -29.25
N ASN A 281 7.76 -12.64 -27.97
CA ASN A 281 9.13 -12.63 -27.44
C ASN A 281 10.07 -11.62 -28.15
N GLN A 282 9.51 -10.56 -28.70
CA GLN A 282 10.31 -9.47 -29.24
C GLN A 282 10.74 -8.52 -28.11
N PRO A 283 11.82 -7.73 -28.30
CA PRO A 283 12.13 -6.63 -27.38
C PRO A 283 10.92 -5.72 -27.20
N SER A 284 10.72 -5.20 -25.98
CA SER A 284 9.60 -4.33 -25.66
C SER A 284 9.42 -3.20 -26.68
N GLN A 285 8.19 -3.02 -27.15
CA GLN A 285 7.79 -2.01 -28.11
C GLN A 285 6.60 -1.24 -27.56
N ILE A 286 6.48 0.01 -27.96
CA ILE A 286 5.34 0.83 -27.55
C ILE A 286 4.23 0.73 -28.57
N TYR A 287 3.04 0.44 -28.07
CA TYR A 287 1.79 0.40 -28.83
C TYR A 287 0.81 1.42 -28.30
N VAL A 288 -0.01 1.96 -29.19
CA VAL A 288 -1.14 2.83 -28.85
C VAL A 288 -2.43 2.17 -29.32
N LYS A 289 -3.40 2.10 -28.43
CA LYS A 289 -4.79 1.69 -28.73
C LYS A 289 -5.69 2.90 -28.64
N SER A 290 -6.39 3.22 -29.75
CA SER A 290 -7.32 4.34 -29.83
C SER A 290 -8.46 3.97 -30.79
N ALA A 291 -9.70 4.32 -30.42
CA ALA A 291 -10.91 4.04 -31.20
C ALA A 291 -11.01 2.58 -31.69
N GLY A 292 -10.60 1.62 -30.87
CA GLY A 292 -10.61 0.19 -31.18
C GLY A 292 -9.47 -0.32 -32.04
N ALA A 293 -8.59 0.54 -32.55
CA ALA A 293 -7.42 0.15 -33.32
C ALA A 293 -6.15 0.15 -32.45
N THR A 294 -5.34 -0.90 -32.59
CA THR A 294 -4.02 -1.01 -31.94
C THR A 294 -2.93 -0.86 -33.00
N ARG A 295 -1.94 0.02 -32.70
CA ARG A 295 -0.83 0.25 -33.62
C ARG A 295 0.48 0.35 -32.85
N ARG A 296 1.55 -0.20 -33.43
CA ARG A 296 2.92 -0.04 -32.92
C ARG A 296 3.41 1.38 -33.25
N VAL A 297 4.05 2.04 -32.27
CA VAL A 297 4.59 3.39 -32.40
C VAL A 297 6.11 3.38 -32.58
N THR A 298 6.84 2.61 -31.73
CA THR A 298 8.30 2.53 -31.80
C THR A 298 8.77 1.49 -32.82
N ALA A 299 9.77 1.80 -33.60
CA ALA A 299 10.42 0.86 -34.51
C ALA A 299 11.56 0.09 -33.83
N ASN A 300 12.28 0.77 -32.95
CA ASN A 300 13.42 0.22 -32.20
C ASN A 300 12.98 -0.27 -30.82
N GLY A 301 13.66 -1.31 -30.28
CA GLY A 301 13.43 -1.87 -28.96
C GLY A 301 14.75 -2.26 -28.28
N PRO A 302 14.73 -2.46 -26.94
CA PRO A 302 13.57 -2.23 -26.09
C PRO A 302 13.21 -0.75 -25.92
N SER A 303 11.91 -0.50 -25.80
CA SER A 303 11.31 0.81 -25.51
C SER A 303 10.22 0.62 -24.47
N TYR A 304 10.26 1.40 -23.37
CA TYR A 304 9.38 1.31 -22.23
C TYR A 304 8.62 2.62 -22.09
N PHE A 305 7.30 2.57 -22.25
CA PHE A 305 6.42 3.73 -22.16
C PHE A 305 6.34 4.26 -20.73
N HIS A 306 6.34 5.59 -20.56
CA HIS A 306 6.12 6.21 -19.25
C HIS A 306 5.15 7.39 -19.27
N GLY A 307 5.08 8.18 -20.36
CA GLY A 307 4.26 9.38 -20.31
C GLY A 307 3.67 9.83 -21.63
N TRP A 308 2.49 10.44 -21.53
CA TRP A 308 1.84 11.20 -22.58
C TRP A 308 2.13 12.68 -22.43
N SER A 309 2.36 13.41 -23.53
CA SER A 309 2.23 14.86 -23.51
C SER A 309 0.78 15.25 -23.17
N PRO A 310 0.56 16.42 -22.53
CA PRO A 310 -0.80 16.84 -22.13
C PRO A 310 -1.80 16.96 -23.29
N ASP A 311 -1.31 17.23 -24.50
CA ASP A 311 -2.10 17.30 -25.75
C ASP A 311 -2.31 15.92 -26.40
N GLY A 312 -1.72 14.85 -25.85
CA GLY A 312 -1.80 13.49 -26.38
C GLY A 312 -1.11 13.26 -27.73
N GLN A 313 -0.22 14.16 -28.17
CA GLN A 313 0.44 14.05 -29.48
C GLN A 313 1.85 13.46 -29.42
N THR A 314 2.45 13.41 -28.23
CA THR A 314 3.82 12.92 -28.03
C THR A 314 3.87 11.91 -26.89
N LEU A 315 4.68 10.87 -27.07
CA LEU A 315 5.02 9.91 -26.03
C LEU A 315 6.46 10.16 -25.57
N VAL A 316 6.69 10.03 -24.27
CA VAL A 316 8.03 9.94 -23.68
C VAL A 316 8.24 8.55 -23.08
N TYR A 317 9.45 8.05 -23.23
CA TYR A 317 9.76 6.67 -22.88
C TYR A 317 11.24 6.48 -22.59
N CYS A 318 11.56 5.40 -21.89
CA CYS A 318 12.91 4.90 -21.69
C CYS A 318 13.28 3.96 -22.84
N GLY A 319 14.42 4.17 -23.48
CA GLY A 319 14.89 3.33 -24.58
C GLY A 319 16.33 2.90 -24.42
N LEU A 320 16.61 1.61 -24.63
CA LEU A 320 17.98 1.11 -24.69
C LEU A 320 18.53 1.30 -26.09
N ARG A 321 19.46 2.23 -26.27
CA ARG A 321 20.14 2.47 -27.56
C ARG A 321 21.65 2.58 -27.31
N ASN A 322 22.43 1.91 -28.12
CA ASN A 322 23.91 1.91 -28.02
C ASN A 322 24.44 1.51 -26.64
N GLY A 323 23.72 0.63 -25.93
CA GLY A 323 24.13 0.11 -24.61
C GLY A 323 23.79 1.02 -23.41
N ASN A 324 23.09 2.15 -23.63
CA ASN A 324 22.62 3.03 -22.55
C ASN A 324 21.11 3.19 -22.56
N PHE A 325 20.52 3.29 -21.37
CA PHE A 325 19.13 3.68 -21.18
C PHE A 325 19.03 5.19 -21.10
N ASP A 326 18.30 5.76 -22.03
CA ASP A 326 18.09 7.20 -22.14
C ASP A 326 16.61 7.52 -22.36
N ILE A 327 16.27 8.79 -22.13
CA ILE A 327 14.92 9.30 -22.36
C ILE A 327 14.80 9.68 -23.86
N TYR A 328 13.70 9.22 -24.45
CA TYR A 328 13.32 9.50 -25.82
C TYR A 328 11.91 10.09 -25.89
N SER A 329 11.65 10.87 -26.94
CA SER A 329 10.30 11.27 -27.32
C SER A 329 10.01 10.80 -28.75
N ILE A 330 8.72 10.56 -29.04
CA ILE A 330 8.24 10.20 -30.38
C ILE A 330 6.81 10.72 -30.55
N ALA A 331 6.48 11.15 -31.77
CA ALA A 331 5.11 11.50 -32.10
C ALA A 331 4.18 10.29 -31.92
N VAL A 332 2.97 10.50 -31.43
CA VAL A 332 1.99 9.43 -31.23
C VAL A 332 1.77 8.62 -32.51
N ASN A 333 1.89 9.22 -33.67
CA ASN A 333 1.75 8.56 -34.96
C ASN A 333 2.98 7.75 -35.39
N GLY A 334 4.03 7.70 -34.59
CA GLY A 334 5.32 7.10 -34.94
C GLY A 334 6.20 8.05 -35.76
N GLY A 335 7.27 7.52 -36.34
CA GLY A 335 8.27 8.27 -37.08
C GLY A 335 9.64 8.24 -36.43
N ALA A 336 10.42 9.32 -36.57
CA ALA A 336 11.74 9.43 -35.96
C ALA A 336 11.63 9.65 -34.46
N GLU A 337 12.40 8.88 -33.69
CA GLU A 337 12.56 9.11 -32.21
C GLU A 337 13.58 10.23 -31.98
N THR A 338 13.36 11.05 -30.96
CA THR A 338 14.29 12.10 -30.50
C THR A 338 14.88 11.71 -29.17
N ARG A 339 16.20 11.60 -29.07
CA ARG A 339 16.93 11.36 -27.84
C ARG A 339 17.01 12.65 -27.03
N LEU A 340 16.49 12.66 -25.78
CA LEU A 340 16.43 13.84 -24.91
C LEU A 340 17.56 13.88 -23.89
N THR A 341 18.09 12.72 -23.49
CA THR A 341 19.24 12.62 -22.57
C THR A 341 20.41 11.91 -23.25
N THR A 342 21.65 12.29 -22.87
CA THR A 342 22.87 11.82 -23.55
C THR A 342 24.03 11.54 -22.61
N ASN A 343 23.86 11.70 -21.31
CA ASN A 343 24.89 11.39 -20.31
C ASN A 343 25.08 9.88 -20.14
N PRO A 344 26.24 9.44 -19.63
CA PRO A 344 26.56 8.02 -19.53
C PRO A 344 25.79 7.25 -18.46
N GLY A 345 25.06 7.93 -17.57
CA GLY A 345 24.23 7.30 -16.54
C GLY A 345 22.91 6.72 -17.10
N LYS A 346 22.25 5.87 -16.33
CA LYS A 346 20.92 5.37 -16.64
C LYS A 346 19.89 6.48 -16.40
N ASP A 347 19.07 6.76 -17.41
CA ASP A 347 17.91 7.64 -17.33
C ASP A 347 16.63 6.83 -17.58
N ASP A 348 15.61 6.99 -16.73
CA ASP A 348 14.39 6.18 -16.77
C ASP A 348 13.16 6.96 -16.29
N GLY A 349 11.97 6.38 -16.46
CA GLY A 349 10.71 6.86 -15.89
C GLY A 349 10.28 8.27 -16.27
N PRO A 350 10.33 8.68 -17.56
CA PRO A 350 9.98 10.04 -17.94
C PRO A 350 8.47 10.31 -17.91
N GLU A 351 8.05 11.39 -17.29
CA GLU A 351 6.66 11.85 -17.27
C GLU A 351 6.55 13.35 -17.49
N PHE A 352 5.60 13.78 -18.33
CA PHE A 352 5.30 15.19 -18.51
C PHE A 352 4.62 15.81 -17.30
N SER A 353 5.01 17.04 -16.95
CA SER A 353 4.19 17.87 -16.07
C SER A 353 2.82 18.16 -16.72
N PRO A 354 1.76 18.36 -15.91
CA PRO A 354 0.41 18.64 -16.41
C PRO A 354 0.29 19.83 -17.35
N ASP A 355 1.15 20.83 -17.21
CA ASP A 355 1.22 22.02 -18.06
C ASP A 355 2.09 21.84 -19.30
N GLY A 356 2.76 20.68 -19.45
CA GLY A 356 3.65 20.34 -20.55
C GLY A 356 4.98 21.09 -20.56
N GLN A 357 5.31 21.85 -19.51
CA GLN A 357 6.53 22.65 -19.49
C GLN A 357 7.78 21.85 -19.14
N TYR A 358 7.63 20.72 -18.45
CA TYR A 358 8.73 19.87 -18.03
C TYR A 358 8.45 18.39 -18.26
N ILE A 359 9.55 17.62 -18.39
CA ILE A 359 9.57 16.16 -18.29
C ILE A 359 10.36 15.84 -17.01
N TYR A 360 9.74 15.14 -16.05
CA TYR A 360 10.42 14.59 -14.88
C TYR A 360 10.89 13.18 -15.19
N TYR A 361 12.04 12.79 -14.65
CA TYR A 361 12.64 11.47 -14.89
C TYR A 361 13.62 11.14 -13.78
N ASN A 362 14.05 9.90 -13.71
CA ASN A 362 15.15 9.51 -12.83
C ASN A 362 16.47 9.40 -13.58
N SER A 363 17.58 9.70 -12.87
CA SER A 363 18.93 9.58 -13.39
C SER A 363 19.93 9.30 -12.27
N ASP A 364 20.89 8.41 -12.55
CA ASP A 364 21.99 8.09 -11.61
C ASP A 364 23.25 8.91 -11.83
N ARG A 365 23.22 9.89 -12.73
CA ARG A 365 24.37 10.73 -13.12
C ARG A 365 25.02 11.49 -11.97
N SER A 366 24.30 11.71 -10.86
CA SER A 366 24.83 12.34 -9.64
C SER A 366 25.45 11.35 -8.65
N GLY A 367 25.58 10.07 -9.02
CA GLY A 367 26.21 9.03 -8.20
C GLY A 367 25.21 8.19 -7.39
N SER A 368 23.93 8.52 -7.44
CA SER A 368 22.79 7.71 -6.96
C SER A 368 21.56 8.05 -7.78
N MET A 369 20.58 7.16 -7.81
CA MET A 369 19.36 7.41 -8.55
C MET A 369 18.55 8.52 -7.90
N GLN A 370 18.35 9.63 -8.62
CA GLN A 370 17.65 10.81 -8.16
C GLN A 370 16.62 11.28 -9.20
N ILE A 371 15.65 12.07 -8.77
CA ILE A 371 14.67 12.68 -9.67
C ILE A 371 15.29 13.94 -10.29
N TRP A 372 15.12 14.07 -11.60
CA TRP A 372 15.51 15.20 -12.42
C TRP A 372 14.32 15.72 -13.21
N ARG A 373 14.43 16.91 -13.76
CA ARG A 373 13.51 17.43 -14.77
C ARG A 373 14.26 18.13 -15.90
N MET A 374 13.62 18.26 -17.05
CA MET A 374 14.12 18.95 -18.22
C MET A 374 12.98 19.61 -18.99
N ARG A 375 13.30 20.49 -19.95
CA ARG A 375 12.32 20.95 -20.92
C ARG A 375 11.96 19.82 -21.90
N PRO A 376 10.80 19.89 -22.60
CA PRO A 376 10.39 18.87 -23.56
C PRO A 376 11.37 18.63 -24.72
N ASP A 377 12.23 19.60 -25.03
CA ASP A 377 13.31 19.50 -26.02
C ASP A 377 14.61 18.88 -25.48
N GLY A 378 14.65 18.49 -24.19
CA GLY A 378 15.82 17.95 -23.51
C GLY A 378 16.75 18.99 -22.88
N SER A 379 16.47 20.28 -23.02
CA SER A 379 17.25 21.37 -22.43
C SER A 379 16.94 21.60 -20.93
N GLU A 380 17.70 22.46 -20.28
CA GLU A 380 17.51 22.89 -18.87
C GLU A 380 17.36 21.72 -17.88
N GLN A 381 18.27 20.75 -17.95
CA GLN A 381 18.24 19.59 -17.04
C GLN A 381 18.62 19.99 -15.62
N GLU A 382 17.72 19.77 -14.67
CA GLU A 382 17.83 20.17 -13.25
C GLU A 382 17.58 18.98 -12.32
N GLN A 383 18.44 18.79 -11.32
CA GLN A 383 18.24 17.81 -10.25
C GLN A 383 17.18 18.28 -9.27
N ILE A 384 16.19 17.44 -8.97
CA ILE A 384 15.04 17.76 -8.10
C ILE A 384 15.22 17.18 -6.70
N THR A 385 15.68 15.93 -6.59
CA THR A 385 16.00 15.30 -5.31
C THR A 385 17.51 15.12 -5.16
N ASN A 386 17.99 15.23 -3.91
CA ASN A 386 19.39 15.00 -3.56
C ASN A 386 19.45 14.57 -2.10
N ASP A 387 19.06 13.31 -1.84
CA ASP A 387 19.06 12.75 -0.49
C ASP A 387 19.77 11.37 -0.46
N ASP A 388 19.79 10.73 0.71
CA ASP A 388 20.47 9.45 0.94
C ASP A 388 19.65 8.23 0.51
N SER A 389 18.74 8.37 -0.47
CA SER A 389 17.93 7.30 -1.02
C SER A 389 18.15 7.17 -2.52
N ASP A 390 17.80 6.03 -3.10
CA ASP A 390 17.62 5.87 -4.52
C ASP A 390 16.15 6.14 -4.86
N ASN A 391 15.86 7.25 -5.56
CA ASN A 391 14.52 7.75 -5.83
C ASN A 391 14.07 7.41 -7.25
N TRP A 392 12.90 6.75 -7.39
CA TRP A 392 12.39 6.20 -8.63
C TRP A 392 10.94 6.58 -8.90
N PHE A 393 10.53 6.54 -10.19
CA PHE A 393 9.15 6.70 -10.64
C PHE A 393 8.53 8.03 -10.23
N PRO A 394 9.00 9.15 -10.81
CA PRO A 394 8.45 10.47 -10.52
C PRO A 394 7.08 10.66 -11.18
N HIS A 395 6.04 10.89 -10.39
CA HIS A 395 4.67 11.10 -10.87
C HIS A 395 4.13 12.43 -10.37
N ILE A 396 3.78 13.32 -11.32
CA ILE A 396 3.24 14.64 -10.97
C ILE A 396 1.73 14.54 -10.75
N SER A 397 1.25 15.18 -9.69
CA SER A 397 -0.20 15.28 -9.42
C SER A 397 -0.92 16.01 -10.57
N PRO A 398 -2.19 15.68 -10.86
CA PRO A 398 -2.96 16.33 -11.93
C PRO A 398 -3.04 17.85 -11.82
N ASP A 399 -3.02 18.42 -10.61
CA ASP A 399 -2.99 19.86 -10.34
C ASP A 399 -1.60 20.51 -10.48
N GLY A 400 -0.54 19.68 -10.69
CA GLY A 400 0.83 20.16 -10.88
C GLY A 400 1.54 20.64 -9.61
N THR A 401 1.00 20.39 -8.42
CA THR A 401 1.55 20.95 -7.17
C THR A 401 2.46 19.98 -6.42
N MET A 402 2.33 18.68 -6.67
CA MET A 402 3.03 17.62 -5.94
C MET A 402 3.69 16.61 -6.88
N LEU A 403 4.74 15.96 -6.37
CA LEU A 403 5.50 14.92 -7.03
C LEU A 403 5.55 13.69 -6.11
N ALA A 404 4.89 12.61 -6.50
CA ALA A 404 5.02 11.31 -5.83
C ALA A 404 6.20 10.52 -6.39
N PHE A 405 6.87 9.74 -5.56
CA PHE A 405 7.98 8.88 -5.96
C PHE A 405 8.23 7.77 -4.93
N LEU A 406 8.95 6.74 -5.36
CA LEU A 406 9.35 5.62 -4.53
C LEU A 406 10.82 5.75 -4.15
N SER A 407 11.12 5.62 -2.85
CA SER A 407 12.49 5.67 -2.35
C SER A 407 12.93 4.32 -1.81
N TYR A 408 14.04 3.84 -2.34
CA TYR A 408 14.76 2.67 -1.86
C TYR A 408 15.88 3.08 -0.91
N GLU A 409 16.40 2.13 -0.15
CA GLU A 409 17.67 2.31 0.53
C GLU A 409 18.79 2.59 -0.50
N ARG A 410 19.68 3.51 -0.17
CA ARG A 410 20.77 3.90 -1.07
C ARG A 410 21.66 2.71 -1.44
N GLY A 411 21.98 2.60 -2.72
CA GLY A 411 22.86 1.57 -3.25
C GLY A 411 22.18 0.23 -3.55
N VAL A 412 20.84 0.20 -3.54
CA VAL A 412 20.10 -0.98 -3.98
C VAL A 412 20.33 -1.25 -5.47
N GLY A 413 20.73 -0.23 -6.23
CA GLY A 413 21.02 -0.31 -7.66
C GLY A 413 19.81 0.03 -8.52
N ASP A 414 19.32 -0.91 -9.30
CA ASP A 414 18.10 -0.76 -10.10
C ASP A 414 16.85 -0.67 -9.16
N HIS A 415 15.65 -0.70 -9.70
CA HIS A 415 14.40 -0.70 -8.96
C HIS A 415 13.84 -2.13 -8.74
N PRO A 416 14.52 -2.99 -7.96
CA PRO A 416 14.12 -4.38 -7.81
C PRO A 416 12.80 -4.52 -7.06
N GLU A 417 12.13 -5.62 -7.29
CA GLU A 417 11.01 -6.08 -6.49
C GLU A 417 11.45 -6.61 -5.11
N ASN A 418 10.50 -6.81 -4.20
CA ASN A 418 10.73 -7.43 -2.88
C ASN A 418 11.71 -6.66 -2.00
N LYS A 419 11.52 -5.36 -1.94
CA LYS A 419 12.31 -4.45 -1.10
C LYS A 419 11.43 -3.66 -0.13
N ASP A 420 12.04 -3.28 0.98
CA ASP A 420 11.51 -2.22 1.81
C ASP A 420 11.66 -0.89 1.06
N VAL A 421 10.56 -0.22 0.85
CA VAL A 421 10.52 1.07 0.15
C VAL A 421 9.63 2.06 0.89
N ARG A 422 9.81 3.33 0.57
CA ARG A 422 9.01 4.43 1.10
C ARG A 422 8.27 5.13 -0.04
N LEU A 423 6.97 5.24 0.09
CA LEU A 423 6.16 6.10 -0.77
C LEU A 423 6.25 7.51 -0.22
N ARG A 424 6.73 8.45 -1.02
CA ARG A 424 7.00 9.83 -0.63
C ARG A 424 6.36 10.80 -1.59
N VAL A 425 6.04 11.99 -1.09
CA VAL A 425 5.50 13.09 -1.88
C VAL A 425 6.30 14.36 -1.60
N MET A 426 6.73 15.04 -2.65
CA MET A 426 7.35 16.36 -2.58
C MET A 426 6.34 17.43 -2.97
N HIS A 427 6.22 18.48 -2.17
CA HIS A 427 5.52 19.70 -2.52
C HIS A 427 6.40 20.54 -3.45
N LEU A 428 6.06 20.65 -4.72
CA LEU A 428 6.92 21.27 -5.73
C LEU A 428 7.25 22.75 -5.45
N GLY A 429 6.33 23.48 -4.82
CA GLY A 429 6.54 24.89 -4.46
C GLY A 429 7.55 25.12 -3.34
N THR A 430 7.61 24.23 -2.35
CA THR A 430 8.47 24.36 -1.16
C THR A 430 9.66 23.41 -1.15
N ARG A 431 9.63 22.35 -1.97
CA ARG A 431 10.56 21.21 -1.98
C ARG A 431 10.50 20.38 -0.68
N ALA A 432 9.55 20.61 0.20
CA ALA A 432 9.31 19.75 1.36
C ALA A 432 8.87 18.36 0.91
N ILE A 433 9.35 17.33 1.60
CA ILE A 433 9.06 15.92 1.29
C ILE A 433 8.39 15.29 2.50
N ASP A 434 7.21 14.71 2.29
CA ASP A 434 6.50 13.92 3.25
C ASP A 434 6.62 12.42 2.93
N GLU A 435 6.80 11.60 3.96
CA GLU A 435 6.75 10.15 3.87
C GLU A 435 5.31 9.69 4.13
N LEU A 436 4.65 9.13 3.13
CA LEU A 436 3.26 8.70 3.24
C LEU A 436 3.13 7.27 3.79
N ALA A 437 4.01 6.37 3.34
CA ALA A 437 3.96 4.98 3.76
C ALA A 437 5.32 4.28 3.65
N LYS A 438 5.61 3.39 4.61
CA LYS A 438 6.65 2.37 4.53
C LYS A 438 5.99 1.04 4.15
N LEU A 439 6.50 0.37 3.15
CA LEU A 439 5.89 -0.86 2.65
C LEU A 439 6.92 -1.81 2.03
N PHE A 440 6.57 -3.07 1.96
CA PHE A 440 7.31 -4.05 1.17
C PHE A 440 6.78 -4.02 -0.26
N GLY A 441 7.64 -3.60 -1.20
CA GLY A 441 7.24 -3.24 -2.56
C GLY A 441 8.40 -3.27 -3.54
N GLY A 442 8.55 -2.17 -4.26
CA GLY A 442 9.56 -1.97 -5.31
C GLY A 442 8.94 -1.95 -6.69
N GLN A 443 9.55 -2.65 -7.64
CA GLN A 443 8.97 -2.85 -8.97
C GLN A 443 7.52 -3.33 -8.86
N GLY A 444 6.61 -2.66 -9.57
CA GLY A 444 5.17 -2.92 -9.56
C GLY A 444 4.37 -2.02 -8.61
N THR A 445 5.01 -1.35 -7.67
CA THR A 445 4.31 -0.55 -6.65
C THR A 445 3.62 0.69 -7.22
N ILE A 446 4.36 1.54 -7.96
CA ILE A 446 3.87 2.79 -8.60
C ILE A 446 4.60 3.05 -9.93
N ASN A 447 4.77 2.08 -10.80
CA ASN A 447 5.53 2.25 -12.06
C ASN A 447 4.91 3.25 -13.05
N VAL A 448 3.64 3.55 -12.91
CA VAL A 448 2.91 4.53 -13.73
C VAL A 448 2.23 5.56 -12.83
N ASN A 449 1.80 6.68 -13.39
CA ASN A 449 1.13 7.72 -12.62
C ASN A 449 -0.13 7.17 -11.94
N SER A 450 -0.10 7.16 -10.63
CA SER A 450 -1.12 6.57 -9.76
C SER A 450 -1.86 7.60 -8.90
N TRP A 451 -1.79 8.88 -9.25
CA TRP A 451 -2.58 9.94 -8.65
C TRP A 451 -4.06 9.80 -8.98
N SER A 452 -4.92 10.06 -8.00
CA SER A 452 -6.35 10.24 -8.25
C SER A 452 -6.60 11.52 -9.09
N PRO A 453 -7.65 11.56 -9.90
CA PRO A 453 -7.94 12.72 -10.75
C PRO A 453 -8.08 14.05 -10.00
N ASP A 454 -8.47 14.01 -8.75
CA ASP A 454 -8.63 15.17 -7.85
C ASP A 454 -7.34 15.55 -7.10
N SER A 455 -6.23 14.85 -7.34
CA SER A 455 -4.93 15.06 -6.66
C SER A 455 -4.96 14.82 -5.14
N GLN A 456 -5.96 14.13 -4.60
CA GLN A 456 -6.12 13.94 -3.15
C GLN A 456 -5.63 12.59 -2.64
N SER A 457 -5.36 11.65 -3.55
CA SER A 457 -4.99 10.28 -3.19
C SER A 457 -3.98 9.67 -4.17
N LEU A 458 -3.24 8.68 -3.69
CA LEU A 458 -2.39 7.82 -4.50
C LEU A 458 -2.88 6.38 -4.43
N ALA A 459 -2.80 5.65 -5.54
CA ALA A 459 -2.93 4.20 -5.55
C ALA A 459 -1.54 3.55 -5.60
N PHE A 460 -1.37 2.41 -4.93
CA PHE A 460 -0.12 1.66 -4.94
C PHE A 460 -0.38 0.18 -4.65
N VAL A 461 0.60 -0.66 -4.96
CA VAL A 461 0.56 -2.08 -4.60
C VAL A 461 1.64 -2.37 -3.56
N SER A 462 1.23 -2.97 -2.45
CA SER A 462 2.12 -3.58 -1.47
C SER A 462 2.08 -5.10 -1.58
N TYR A 463 3.14 -5.75 -1.13
CA TYR A 463 3.28 -7.20 -1.25
C TYR A 463 3.61 -7.83 0.10
N GLN A 464 3.31 -9.12 0.23
CA GLN A 464 3.76 -9.95 1.35
C GLN A 464 4.13 -11.32 0.81
N ILE A 465 5.32 -11.79 1.14
CA ILE A 465 5.74 -13.16 0.87
C ILE A 465 5.44 -13.98 2.11
N VAL A 466 4.51 -14.91 2.01
CA VAL A 466 4.07 -15.73 3.14
C VAL A 466 4.18 -17.22 2.79
N PRO A 467 4.35 -18.12 3.79
CA PRO A 467 4.24 -19.54 3.55
C PRO A 467 2.90 -19.90 2.90
N GLU A 468 2.94 -20.77 1.91
CA GLU A 468 1.73 -21.25 1.25
C GLU A 468 0.84 -21.99 2.26
N GLN A 469 -0.42 -21.59 2.33
CA GLN A 469 -1.43 -22.24 3.17
C GLN A 469 -2.56 -22.73 2.26
N THR A 470 -3.02 -23.95 2.52
CA THR A 470 -4.13 -24.57 1.77
C THR A 470 -5.47 -23.83 1.93
N SER A 471 -5.54 -22.82 2.80
CA SER A 471 -6.77 -22.11 3.18
C SER A 471 -6.87 -20.66 2.69
N TYR A 472 -5.88 -20.12 1.96
CA TYR A 472 -6.04 -18.79 1.38
C TYR A 472 -7.04 -18.84 0.22
N GLN A 473 -8.30 -18.48 0.50
CA GLN A 473 -9.27 -18.24 -0.54
C GLN A 473 -9.12 -16.80 -1.06
N SER A 474 -8.82 -16.66 -2.35
CA SER A 474 -8.99 -15.39 -3.06
C SER A 474 -10.48 -15.02 -3.07
N ARG A 475 -10.82 -13.85 -2.59
CA ARG A 475 -12.18 -13.29 -2.68
C ARG A 475 -12.18 -12.09 -3.61
#